data_5c8856d35d3950030938768e45f4bc19
#
_entry.id   5c8856d35d3950030938768e45f4bc19
#
_cell.length_a   1.000
_cell.length_b   1.000
_cell.length_c   1.000
_cell.angle_alpha   90.00
_cell.angle_beta   90.00
_cell.angle_gamma   90.00
#
_symmetry.space_group_name_H-M   'P 1'
#
loop_
_entity.id
_entity.type
_entity.pdbx_description
1 polymer ?
#
loop_
_entity_poly.entity_id
_entity_poly.type
_entity_poly.pdbx_seq_one_letter_code
_entity_poly.pdbx_strand_id
1 'polypeptide(L)'
;MATPHDPDTAPAAAGETDAFSDRPVVVVGGGPAGLTAAHRLARAGDPVVVVEQDTVLGGISRTVERDGWRFDIGGHRFFTKVVPVEEFWHEILPPEDFLLRPRMSRIFYGGKYYDYPIKLGNALGNLGVLEAIRCGLSFLWVRVRPPKDQSTLEGYIVSNYGWRLYRHFFKTYNEKVWGVSASELSADWGAQRIKGMSLWTAVWEPLRSSLGRRRDRRSQVTSLIEEFQYPKYGPGMMWERCAEQVADLGGEVRMATTATRVHVEGGKAVAVTVAREGSSERIACSHVISSMPLTALARVVDPPVPVEVSAAADDLHYRDFLTVALVVPAERGFPDNWIYIHAPDVEVGRIQNFGSWSPYLVKDGRTCLGMEYFVFEGDELWTMSDEDLVALGTKELAHIGLVDPGDVEAGYVVRMPKAYPVYDDTYRDNVEIIRRWFEEHAPNVHPVGRNGMHKYNNQDHSMYTAMLTVENIQGAHHDIWSVNVEEEYHETSDARTGPGATTSGTGRDAPVLPRRAG
;
A
#
# COMPACT_ATOMS: atom_id res chain seq x y z
N MET A 1 39.36 -28.20 66.49
CA MET A 1 39.85 -28.15 65.11
C MET A 1 38.65 -27.75 64.23
N ALA A 2 38.61 -26.50 63.87
CA ALA A 2 37.59 -25.94 62.99
C ALA A 2 38.12 -25.94 61.55
N THR A 3 37.36 -26.52 60.64
CA THR A 3 37.66 -26.50 59.21
C THR A 3 37.32 -25.12 58.63
N PRO A 4 38.12 -24.58 57.72
CA PRO A 4 37.87 -23.26 57.15
C PRO A 4 36.73 -23.29 56.07
N HIS A 5 35.91 -22.26 56.10
CA HIS A 5 34.86 -21.98 55.17
C HIS A 5 35.49 -21.40 53.89
N ASP A 6 35.18 -22.00 52.74
CA ASP A 6 35.59 -21.55 51.41
C ASP A 6 34.61 -20.46 50.93
N PRO A 7 35.07 -19.22 50.57
CA PRO A 7 34.19 -18.11 50.23
C PRO A 7 33.95 -17.94 48.73
N ASP A 8 34.15 -18.96 47.88
CA ASP A 8 34.03 -18.81 46.41
C ASP A 8 32.94 -19.71 45.81
N THR A 9 31.68 -19.44 46.19
CA THR A 9 30.52 -19.81 45.37
C THR A 9 29.67 -18.56 45.15
N ALA A 10 30.07 -17.78 44.15
CA ALA A 10 29.18 -16.74 43.60
C ALA A 10 27.93 -17.40 42.99
N PRO A 11 26.72 -16.95 43.30
CA PRO A 11 25.51 -17.45 42.60
C PRO A 11 25.57 -17.06 41.15
N ALA A 12 25.37 -18.03 40.27
CA ALA A 12 25.30 -17.88 38.82
C ALA A 12 24.22 -16.88 38.41
N ALA A 13 24.53 -16.11 37.39
CA ALA A 13 23.78 -15.07 36.75
C ALA A 13 22.31 -15.45 36.42
N ALA A 14 21.41 -15.17 37.36
CA ALA A 14 19.95 -15.17 37.13
C ALA A 14 19.40 -13.78 36.75
N GLY A 15 20.29 -12.77 36.55
CA GLY A 15 19.90 -11.39 36.37
C GLY A 15 19.93 -10.85 34.92
N GLU A 16 20.57 -11.54 33.95
CA GLU A 16 20.73 -11.00 32.59
C GLU A 16 19.59 -11.35 31.66
N THR A 17 18.84 -12.42 31.89
CA THR A 17 17.71 -12.80 31.02
C THR A 17 16.45 -11.95 31.30
N ASP A 18 16.19 -11.61 32.56
CA ASP A 18 15.08 -10.74 32.94
C ASP A 18 15.31 -9.31 32.47
N ALA A 19 16.55 -8.81 32.52
CA ALA A 19 16.91 -7.48 32.05
C ALA A 19 16.79 -7.30 30.50
N PHE A 20 16.79 -8.37 29.70
CA PHE A 20 16.60 -8.28 28.26
C PHE A 20 15.13 -8.20 27.88
N SER A 21 14.25 -8.96 28.51
CA SER A 21 12.80 -8.93 28.30
C SER A 21 12.16 -7.60 28.73
N ASP A 22 12.75 -6.92 29.71
CA ASP A 22 12.25 -5.64 30.23
C ASP A 22 12.60 -4.44 29.33
N ARG A 23 13.46 -4.64 28.32
CA ARG A 23 13.82 -3.59 27.36
C ARG A 23 12.67 -3.31 26.40
N PRO A 24 12.52 -2.07 25.93
CA PRO A 24 11.45 -1.72 25.00
C PRO A 24 11.58 -2.48 23.67
N VAL A 25 10.46 -2.70 23.03
CA VAL A 25 10.41 -2.99 21.60
C VAL A 25 10.64 -1.68 20.84
N VAL A 26 11.64 -1.65 19.97
CA VAL A 26 11.87 -0.49 19.10
C VAL A 26 11.15 -0.69 17.77
N VAL A 27 10.22 0.21 17.47
CA VAL A 27 9.47 0.22 16.22
C VAL A 27 10.07 1.27 15.29
N VAL A 28 10.56 0.85 14.13
CA VAL A 28 11.16 1.74 13.13
C VAL A 28 10.15 2.03 12.03
N GLY A 29 9.70 3.27 11.99
CA GLY A 29 8.72 3.83 11.06
C GLY A 29 7.34 4.08 11.68
N GLY A 30 6.84 5.31 11.53
CA GLY A 30 5.54 5.81 12.01
C GLY A 30 4.41 5.69 11.00
N GLY A 31 4.48 4.69 10.09
CA GLY A 31 3.42 4.37 9.15
C GLY A 31 2.38 3.40 9.72
N PRO A 32 1.39 2.96 8.89
CA PRO A 32 0.31 2.08 9.34
C PRO A 32 0.78 0.82 10.08
N ALA A 33 1.81 0.13 9.58
CA ALA A 33 2.33 -1.07 10.23
C ALA A 33 2.99 -0.75 11.58
N GLY A 34 3.91 0.23 11.62
CA GLY A 34 4.63 0.56 12.84
C GLY A 34 3.72 1.07 13.94
N LEU A 35 2.82 2.01 13.66
CA LEU A 35 1.89 2.53 14.66
C LEU A 35 0.87 1.49 15.13
N THR A 36 0.43 0.57 14.26
CA THR A 36 -0.42 -0.55 14.67
C THR A 36 0.32 -1.47 15.66
N ALA A 37 1.59 -1.82 15.37
CA ALA A 37 2.41 -2.61 16.28
C ALA A 37 2.62 -1.89 17.62
N ALA A 38 2.99 -0.61 17.57
CA ALA A 38 3.24 0.18 18.78
C ALA A 38 1.99 0.30 19.66
N HIS A 39 0.81 0.54 19.07
CA HIS A 39 -0.44 0.63 19.80
C HIS A 39 -0.79 -0.73 20.46
N ARG A 40 -0.64 -1.84 19.75
CA ARG A 40 -0.90 -3.17 20.30
C ARG A 40 0.03 -3.51 21.47
N LEU A 41 1.33 -3.20 21.35
CA LEU A 41 2.32 -3.38 22.42
C LEU A 41 1.99 -2.49 23.63
N ALA A 42 1.83 -1.18 23.44
CA ALA A 42 1.51 -0.25 24.51
C ALA A 42 0.22 -0.64 25.26
N ARG A 43 -0.81 -1.10 24.53
CA ARG A 43 -2.07 -1.57 25.11
C ARG A 43 -1.91 -2.86 25.92
N ALA A 44 -0.96 -3.72 25.56
CA ALA A 44 -0.60 -4.92 26.34
C ALA A 44 0.26 -4.58 27.57
N GLY A 45 0.75 -3.34 27.68
CA GLY A 45 1.65 -2.91 28.74
C GLY A 45 3.13 -3.16 28.44
N ASP A 46 3.45 -3.55 27.20
CA ASP A 46 4.83 -3.76 26.77
C ASP A 46 5.51 -2.41 26.49
N PRO A 47 6.73 -2.16 27.00
CA PRO A 47 7.45 -0.93 26.72
C PRO A 47 7.75 -0.81 25.22
N VAL A 48 7.42 0.34 24.60
CA VAL A 48 7.61 0.57 23.17
C VAL A 48 8.13 1.97 22.87
N VAL A 49 9.08 2.04 21.93
CA VAL A 49 9.62 3.29 21.37
C VAL A 49 9.48 3.27 19.86
N VAL A 50 8.69 4.19 19.33
CA VAL A 50 8.56 4.40 17.88
C VAL A 50 9.56 5.47 17.45
N VAL A 51 10.30 5.23 16.38
CA VAL A 51 11.18 6.21 15.74
C VAL A 51 10.74 6.44 14.30
N GLU A 52 10.44 7.70 13.96
CA GLU A 52 10.02 8.12 12.61
C GLU A 52 10.98 9.20 12.10
N GLN A 53 11.56 8.98 10.93
CA GLN A 53 12.52 9.90 10.33
C GLN A 53 11.91 11.22 9.86
N ASP A 54 10.64 11.19 9.51
CA ASP A 54 9.89 12.36 9.02
C ASP A 54 9.29 13.17 10.18
N THR A 55 8.80 14.35 9.85
CA THR A 55 8.02 15.21 10.75
C THR A 55 6.52 14.96 10.67
N VAL A 56 6.06 14.07 9.77
CA VAL A 56 4.67 13.71 9.53
C VAL A 56 4.48 12.21 9.66
N LEU A 57 3.49 11.79 10.44
CA LEU A 57 3.10 10.39 10.63
C LEU A 57 2.31 9.83 9.44
N GLY A 58 2.17 8.52 9.42
CA GLY A 58 1.32 7.82 8.46
C GLY A 58 2.06 7.23 7.24
N GLY A 59 3.36 7.50 7.09
CA GLY A 59 4.13 7.00 5.95
C GLY A 59 3.48 7.42 4.62
N ILE A 60 3.23 6.47 3.72
CA ILE A 60 2.52 6.74 2.44
C ILE A 60 1.01 6.99 2.65
N SER A 61 0.45 6.57 3.79
CA SER A 61 -0.97 6.79 4.16
C SER A 61 -1.16 8.07 4.97
N ARG A 62 -0.30 9.06 4.79
CA ARG A 62 -0.41 10.38 5.43
C ARG A 62 -1.35 11.29 4.66
N THR A 63 -1.83 12.32 5.34
CA THR A 63 -2.47 13.48 4.73
C THR A 63 -1.54 14.68 4.90
N VAL A 64 -1.22 15.33 3.80
CA VAL A 64 -0.39 16.55 3.81
C VAL A 64 -1.27 17.77 3.96
N GLU A 65 -0.88 18.70 4.84
CA GLU A 65 -1.53 20.00 4.97
C GLU A 65 -0.62 21.12 4.45
N ARG A 66 -1.16 21.95 3.55
CA ARG A 66 -0.50 23.16 3.04
C ARG A 66 -1.54 24.29 2.92
N ASP A 67 -1.30 25.40 3.56
CA ASP A 67 -2.18 26.58 3.55
C ASP A 67 -3.64 26.26 3.86
N GLY A 68 -3.89 25.26 4.70
CA GLY A 68 -5.22 24.78 5.06
C GLY A 68 -5.90 23.88 4.01
N TRP A 69 -5.20 23.50 2.95
CA TRP A 69 -5.59 22.43 2.04
C TRP A 69 -5.06 21.10 2.56
N ARG A 70 -5.87 20.06 2.46
CA ARG A 70 -5.46 18.70 2.81
C ARG A 70 -5.51 17.81 1.59
N PHE A 71 -4.47 17.03 1.39
CA PHE A 71 -4.39 16.08 0.28
C PHE A 71 -3.55 14.86 0.63
N ASP A 72 -3.98 13.72 0.12
CA ASP A 72 -3.36 12.43 0.39
C ASP A 72 -2.27 12.11 -0.62
N ILE A 73 -1.35 11.26 -0.23
CA ILE A 73 -0.36 10.67 -1.12
C ILE A 73 -0.92 9.36 -1.66
N GLY A 74 -1.58 9.43 -2.84
CA GLY A 74 -2.34 8.32 -3.39
C GLY A 74 -3.72 8.12 -2.74
N GLY A 75 -4.51 7.23 -3.30
CA GLY A 75 -5.86 6.97 -2.80
C GLY A 75 -5.89 5.90 -1.71
N HIS A 76 -6.40 6.22 -0.53
CA HIS A 76 -6.48 5.32 0.61
C HIS A 76 -7.93 5.08 1.03
N ARG A 77 -8.57 4.07 0.46
CA ARG A 77 -9.90 3.62 0.87
C ARG A 77 -9.81 2.77 2.13
N PHE A 78 -10.63 3.09 3.14
CA PHE A 78 -10.78 2.27 4.33
C PHE A 78 -11.84 1.20 4.07
N PHE A 79 -11.38 0.13 3.51
CA PHE A 79 -12.13 -1.10 3.26
C PHE A 79 -11.21 -2.29 3.48
N THR A 80 -11.67 -3.28 4.24
CA THR A 80 -10.90 -4.50 4.50
C THR A 80 -11.82 -5.70 4.65
N LYS A 81 -11.27 -6.90 4.40
CA LYS A 81 -11.87 -8.19 4.74
C LYS A 81 -11.30 -8.75 6.06
N VAL A 82 -10.36 -8.03 6.66
CA VAL A 82 -9.65 -8.42 7.88
C VAL A 82 -10.33 -7.79 9.08
N VAL A 83 -11.20 -8.54 9.74
CA VAL A 83 -12.00 -8.06 10.89
C VAL A 83 -11.17 -7.36 11.97
N PRO A 84 -10.02 -7.91 12.45
CA PRO A 84 -9.20 -7.22 13.45
C PRO A 84 -8.69 -5.84 13.02
N VAL A 85 -8.52 -5.62 11.71
CA VAL A 85 -8.11 -4.31 11.18
C VAL A 85 -9.26 -3.31 11.20
N GLU A 86 -10.49 -3.74 10.85
CA GLU A 86 -11.66 -2.86 10.95
C GLU A 86 -11.95 -2.48 12.40
N GLU A 87 -11.89 -3.46 13.31
CA GLU A 87 -12.05 -3.23 14.73
C GLU A 87 -11.03 -2.22 15.25
N PHE A 88 -9.77 -2.32 14.80
CA PHE A 88 -8.73 -1.36 15.13
C PHE A 88 -9.03 0.05 14.63
N TRP A 89 -9.56 0.20 13.40
CA TRP A 89 -9.93 1.52 12.90
C TRP A 89 -10.95 2.21 13.80
N HIS A 90 -11.96 1.46 14.27
CA HIS A 90 -12.99 1.99 15.16
C HIS A 90 -12.57 2.10 16.64
N GLU A 91 -11.46 1.47 17.00
CA GLU A 91 -10.80 1.67 18.29
C GLU A 91 -10.05 3.01 18.31
N ILE A 92 -9.38 3.37 17.20
CA ILE A 92 -8.60 4.60 17.08
C ILE A 92 -9.49 5.82 16.84
N LEU A 93 -10.41 5.74 15.87
CA LEU A 93 -11.32 6.82 15.51
C LEU A 93 -12.78 6.44 15.78
N PRO A 94 -13.57 7.32 16.42
CA PRO A 94 -14.99 7.08 16.62
C PRO A 94 -15.75 7.10 15.27
N PRO A 95 -16.93 6.45 15.19
CA PRO A 95 -17.71 6.35 13.95
C PRO A 95 -18.05 7.70 13.28
N GLU A 96 -18.23 8.77 14.04
CA GLU A 96 -18.51 10.12 13.55
C GLU A 96 -17.33 10.77 12.81
N ASP A 97 -16.13 10.25 12.96
CA ASP A 97 -14.95 10.71 12.24
C ASP A 97 -14.74 9.97 10.90
N PHE A 98 -15.59 9.00 10.59
CA PHE A 98 -15.62 8.36 9.27
C PHE A 98 -16.77 8.86 8.42
N LEU A 99 -16.46 9.15 7.16
CA LEU A 99 -17.43 9.39 6.11
C LEU A 99 -17.64 8.11 5.32
N LEU A 100 -18.90 7.81 4.99
CA LEU A 100 -19.21 6.78 4.01
C LEU A 100 -19.20 7.42 2.62
N ARG A 101 -18.31 6.94 1.73
CA ARG A 101 -18.08 7.53 0.41
C ARG A 101 -18.38 6.54 -0.70
N PRO A 102 -19.05 6.98 -1.79
CA PRO A 102 -19.26 6.13 -2.95
C PRO A 102 -17.93 5.80 -3.61
N ARG A 103 -17.77 4.53 -4.00
CA ARG A 103 -16.64 4.12 -4.82
C ARG A 103 -16.90 4.46 -6.27
N MET A 104 -16.22 5.48 -6.75
CA MET A 104 -16.33 5.92 -8.14
C MET A 104 -14.96 6.14 -8.75
N SER A 105 -14.70 5.50 -9.88
CA SER A 105 -13.47 5.69 -10.66
C SER A 105 -13.79 5.46 -12.14
N ARG A 106 -13.09 6.16 -13.02
CA ARG A 106 -13.16 5.97 -14.47
C ARG A 106 -11.77 5.90 -15.07
N ILE A 107 -11.71 5.45 -16.33
CA ILE A 107 -10.51 5.51 -17.16
C ILE A 107 -10.70 6.58 -18.22
N PHE A 108 -9.72 7.46 -18.38
CA PHE A 108 -9.66 8.41 -19.50
C PHE A 108 -8.73 7.86 -20.58
N TYR A 109 -9.29 7.69 -21.79
CA TYR A 109 -8.55 7.22 -22.95
C TYR A 109 -9.18 7.74 -24.24
N GLY A 110 -8.36 8.29 -25.17
CA GLY A 110 -8.81 8.79 -26.46
C GLY A 110 -9.90 9.86 -26.37
N GLY A 111 -9.82 10.77 -25.40
CA GLY A 111 -10.80 11.84 -25.17
C GLY A 111 -12.14 11.37 -24.58
N LYS A 112 -12.23 10.12 -24.08
CA LYS A 112 -13.46 9.54 -23.54
C LYS A 112 -13.25 8.91 -22.18
N TYR A 113 -14.34 8.83 -21.40
CA TYR A 113 -14.36 8.18 -20.09
C TYR A 113 -14.97 6.79 -20.18
N TYR A 114 -14.27 5.81 -19.60
CA TYR A 114 -14.71 4.42 -19.49
C TYR A 114 -14.93 4.07 -18.02
N ASP A 115 -15.99 3.31 -17.75
CA ASP A 115 -16.25 2.82 -16.39
C ASP A 115 -15.11 1.94 -15.89
N TYR A 116 -14.76 2.07 -14.62
CA TYR A 116 -13.84 1.15 -13.96
C TYR A 116 -14.55 0.44 -12.78
N PRO A 117 -14.56 -0.89 -12.74
CA PRO A 117 -14.00 -1.80 -13.74
C PRO A 117 -14.67 -1.66 -15.10
N ILE A 118 -13.94 -2.04 -16.15
CA ILE A 118 -14.40 -1.89 -17.53
C ILE A 118 -15.73 -2.66 -17.71
N LYS A 119 -16.81 -1.93 -17.97
CA LYS A 119 -18.11 -2.51 -18.36
C LYS A 119 -18.15 -2.61 -19.88
N LEU A 120 -18.42 -3.83 -20.37
CA LEU A 120 -18.37 -4.13 -21.80
C LEU A 120 -19.24 -3.20 -22.64
N GLY A 121 -20.49 -2.92 -22.21
CA GLY A 121 -21.39 -2.01 -22.91
C GLY A 121 -20.84 -0.58 -23.05
N ASN A 122 -20.27 -0.03 -21.98
CA ASN A 122 -19.62 1.29 -21.99
C ASN A 122 -18.36 1.28 -22.86
N ALA A 123 -17.52 0.24 -22.74
CA ALA A 123 -16.29 0.11 -23.52
C ALA A 123 -16.58 -0.01 -25.02
N LEU A 124 -17.53 -0.86 -25.42
CA LEU A 124 -17.91 -1.06 -26.82
C LEU A 124 -18.55 0.20 -27.42
N GLY A 125 -19.42 0.87 -26.65
CA GLY A 125 -20.05 2.13 -27.07
C GLY A 125 -19.02 3.24 -27.32
N ASN A 126 -18.03 3.34 -26.44
CA ASN A 126 -16.98 4.37 -26.53
C ASN A 126 -15.90 4.06 -27.58
N LEU A 127 -15.49 2.78 -27.74
CA LEU A 127 -14.52 2.36 -28.76
C LEU A 127 -15.11 2.41 -30.17
N GLY A 128 -16.43 2.24 -30.30
CA GLY A 128 -17.13 2.07 -31.58
C GLY A 128 -17.12 0.64 -32.09
N VAL A 129 -18.14 0.33 -32.91
CA VAL A 129 -18.44 -1.06 -33.34
C VAL A 129 -17.29 -1.71 -34.09
N LEU A 130 -16.61 -0.97 -34.98
CA LEU A 130 -15.51 -1.51 -35.78
C LEU A 130 -14.31 -1.91 -34.91
N GLU A 131 -13.95 -1.08 -33.93
CA GLU A 131 -12.84 -1.39 -33.03
C GLU A 131 -13.19 -2.50 -32.05
N ALA A 132 -14.44 -2.57 -31.61
CA ALA A 132 -14.95 -3.66 -30.80
C ALA A 132 -14.84 -5.02 -31.52
N ILE A 133 -15.19 -5.08 -32.82
CA ILE A 133 -15.03 -6.29 -33.64
C ILE A 133 -13.53 -6.66 -33.75
N ARG A 134 -12.65 -5.69 -33.98
CA ARG A 134 -11.19 -5.93 -34.05
C ARG A 134 -10.63 -6.45 -32.73
N CYS A 135 -11.12 -5.95 -31.58
CA CYS A 135 -10.76 -6.48 -30.27
C CYS A 135 -11.19 -7.93 -30.11
N GLY A 136 -12.43 -8.27 -30.52
CA GLY A 136 -12.93 -9.65 -30.52
C GLY A 136 -12.10 -10.58 -31.39
N LEU A 137 -11.77 -10.18 -32.61
CA LEU A 137 -10.92 -10.96 -33.51
C LEU A 137 -9.49 -11.13 -32.94
N SER A 138 -8.94 -10.07 -32.32
CA SER A 138 -7.64 -10.15 -31.66
C SER A 138 -7.65 -11.12 -30.46
N PHE A 139 -8.72 -11.17 -29.71
CA PHE A 139 -8.90 -12.14 -28.62
C PHE A 139 -8.97 -13.59 -29.15
N LEU A 140 -9.78 -13.84 -30.20
CA LEU A 140 -9.88 -15.17 -30.83
C LEU A 140 -8.52 -15.60 -31.41
N TRP A 141 -7.78 -14.68 -32.01
CA TRP A 141 -6.45 -14.96 -32.54
C TRP A 141 -5.47 -15.46 -31.46
N VAL A 142 -5.48 -14.83 -30.29
CA VAL A 142 -4.62 -15.25 -29.17
C VAL A 142 -5.00 -16.63 -28.64
N ARG A 143 -6.25 -17.07 -28.76
CA ARG A 143 -6.67 -18.45 -28.41
C ARG A 143 -6.07 -19.49 -29.36
N VAL A 144 -5.82 -19.13 -30.60
CA VAL A 144 -5.18 -20.01 -31.60
C VAL A 144 -3.65 -19.90 -31.53
N ARG A 145 -3.14 -18.69 -31.25
CA ARG A 145 -1.71 -18.40 -31.14
C ARG A 145 -1.42 -17.60 -29.86
N PRO A 146 -1.34 -18.29 -28.71
CA PRO A 146 -1.02 -17.61 -27.44
C PRO A 146 0.39 -17.01 -27.46
N PRO A 147 0.67 -15.99 -26.63
CA PRO A 147 2.00 -15.46 -26.41
C PRO A 147 2.96 -16.59 -26.01
N LYS A 148 4.21 -16.49 -26.45
CA LYS A 148 5.24 -17.51 -26.14
C LYS A 148 5.60 -17.52 -24.66
N ASP A 149 5.66 -16.35 -24.07
CA ASP A 149 5.95 -16.16 -22.66
C ASP A 149 4.71 -15.60 -21.93
N GLN A 150 4.19 -16.38 -21.00
CA GLN A 150 3.04 -16.01 -20.15
C GLN A 150 3.48 -15.76 -18.69
N SER A 151 4.77 -15.84 -18.39
CA SER A 151 5.33 -15.50 -17.09
C SER A 151 5.46 -13.99 -16.90
N THR A 152 5.36 -13.22 -18.00
CA THR A 152 5.36 -11.77 -17.98
C THR A 152 3.96 -11.18 -17.84
N LEU A 153 3.86 -9.96 -17.31
CA LEU A 153 2.59 -9.20 -17.20
C LEU A 153 1.95 -9.02 -18.60
N GLU A 154 2.72 -8.67 -19.61
CA GLU A 154 2.25 -8.56 -20.99
C GLU A 154 1.64 -9.88 -21.47
N GLY A 155 2.38 -10.98 -21.37
CA GLY A 155 1.92 -12.29 -21.81
C GLY A 155 0.67 -12.75 -21.06
N TYR A 156 0.60 -12.51 -19.76
CA TYR A 156 -0.57 -12.80 -18.94
C TYR A 156 -1.81 -12.00 -19.40
N ILE A 157 -1.70 -10.67 -19.56
CA ILE A 157 -2.82 -9.84 -19.98
C ILE A 157 -3.26 -10.16 -21.41
N VAL A 158 -2.31 -10.31 -22.33
CA VAL A 158 -2.61 -10.65 -23.73
C VAL A 158 -3.31 -11.99 -23.85
N SER A 159 -2.89 -13.01 -23.07
CA SER A 159 -3.54 -14.33 -23.05
C SER A 159 -5.01 -14.25 -22.63
N ASN A 160 -5.35 -13.32 -21.74
CA ASN A 160 -6.70 -13.18 -21.18
C ASN A 160 -7.59 -12.21 -21.98
N TYR A 161 -7.02 -11.19 -22.64
CA TYR A 161 -7.79 -10.08 -23.24
C TYR A 161 -7.48 -9.84 -24.72
N GLY A 162 -6.42 -10.42 -25.27
CA GLY A 162 -5.96 -10.19 -26.62
C GLY A 162 -5.12 -8.92 -26.79
N TRP A 163 -4.29 -8.88 -27.85
CA TRP A 163 -3.34 -7.81 -28.12
C TRP A 163 -3.99 -6.42 -28.23
N ARG A 164 -5.20 -6.32 -28.79
CA ARG A 164 -5.81 -5.01 -29.02
C ARG A 164 -6.29 -4.37 -27.74
N LEU A 165 -7.00 -5.11 -26.88
CA LEU A 165 -7.42 -4.60 -25.58
C LEU A 165 -6.24 -4.30 -24.65
N TYR A 166 -5.20 -5.15 -24.71
CA TYR A 166 -3.94 -4.88 -24.01
C TYR A 166 -3.37 -3.51 -24.39
N ARG A 167 -3.25 -3.20 -25.68
CA ARG A 167 -2.73 -1.91 -26.16
C ARG A 167 -3.58 -0.71 -25.76
N HIS A 168 -4.91 -0.85 -25.74
CA HIS A 168 -5.81 0.25 -25.40
C HIS A 168 -5.86 0.54 -23.90
N PHE A 169 -5.94 -0.50 -23.05
CA PHE A 169 -6.30 -0.31 -21.65
C PHE A 169 -5.24 -0.76 -20.65
N PHE A 170 -4.18 -1.41 -21.10
CA PHE A 170 -3.20 -1.94 -20.16
C PHE A 170 -1.79 -1.42 -20.41
N LYS A 171 -1.32 -1.43 -21.67
CA LYS A 171 0.07 -1.14 -21.98
C LYS A 171 0.52 0.20 -21.42
N THR A 172 -0.03 1.31 -21.93
CA THR A 172 0.41 2.68 -21.57
C THR A 172 0.32 2.93 -20.06
N TYR A 173 -0.79 2.54 -19.43
CA TYR A 173 -0.96 2.76 -18.00
C TYR A 173 0.03 1.96 -17.15
N ASN A 174 0.25 0.68 -17.47
CA ASN A 174 1.23 -0.13 -16.73
C ASN A 174 2.66 0.39 -16.93
N GLU A 175 3.03 0.79 -18.14
CA GLU A 175 4.34 1.38 -18.42
C GLU A 175 4.55 2.71 -17.66
N LYS A 176 3.53 3.58 -17.55
CA LYS A 176 3.58 4.78 -16.71
C LYS A 176 3.79 4.42 -15.23
N VAL A 177 2.98 3.51 -14.70
CA VAL A 177 3.04 3.15 -13.26
C VAL A 177 4.38 2.52 -12.90
N TRP A 178 4.90 1.62 -13.72
CA TRP A 178 6.08 0.83 -13.38
C TRP A 178 7.40 1.39 -13.95
N GLY A 179 7.32 2.25 -14.98
CA GLY A 179 8.48 2.83 -15.64
C GLY A 179 9.32 1.85 -16.46
N VAL A 180 8.83 0.61 -16.59
CA VAL A 180 9.45 -0.47 -17.35
C VAL A 180 8.42 -1.12 -18.25
N SER A 181 8.86 -1.86 -19.28
CA SER A 181 7.95 -2.57 -20.16
C SER A 181 7.16 -3.65 -19.40
N ALA A 182 5.89 -3.81 -19.76
CA ALA A 182 5.08 -4.90 -19.20
C ALA A 182 5.62 -6.30 -19.57
N SER A 183 6.53 -6.41 -20.55
CA SER A 183 7.25 -7.63 -20.89
C SER A 183 8.40 -7.96 -19.92
N GLU A 184 8.80 -7.02 -19.07
CA GLU A 184 9.86 -7.18 -18.07
C GLU A 184 9.29 -7.40 -16.66
N LEU A 185 7.99 -7.17 -16.48
CA LEU A 185 7.31 -7.37 -15.20
C LEU A 185 6.80 -8.80 -15.05
N SER A 186 6.87 -9.33 -13.84
CA SER A 186 6.31 -10.66 -13.53
C SER A 186 4.78 -10.69 -13.70
N ALA A 187 4.27 -11.81 -14.22
CA ALA A 187 2.82 -12.09 -14.30
C ALA A 187 2.13 -12.10 -12.93
N ASP A 188 2.87 -12.35 -11.85
CA ASP A 188 2.33 -12.39 -10.48
C ASP A 188 1.61 -11.11 -10.10
N TRP A 189 2.17 -9.97 -10.54
CA TRP A 189 1.55 -8.69 -10.31
C TRP A 189 0.19 -8.55 -11.01
N GLY A 190 0.11 -9.03 -12.28
CA GLY A 190 -1.14 -9.05 -13.04
C GLY A 190 -2.16 -10.03 -12.48
N ALA A 191 -1.69 -11.20 -12.07
CA ALA A 191 -2.52 -12.24 -11.50
C ALA A 191 -3.20 -11.78 -10.20
N GLN A 192 -2.51 -11.01 -9.36
CA GLN A 192 -3.07 -10.46 -8.13
C GLN A 192 -4.13 -9.37 -8.36
N ARG A 193 -4.13 -8.66 -9.50
CA ARG A 193 -4.98 -7.48 -9.72
C ARG A 193 -6.02 -7.61 -10.82
N ILE A 194 -5.80 -8.51 -11.79
CA ILE A 194 -6.60 -8.60 -13.02
C ILE A 194 -7.48 -9.87 -13.02
N LYS A 195 -7.33 -10.76 -12.02
CA LYS A 195 -8.18 -11.97 -11.89
C LYS A 195 -9.65 -11.59 -11.67
N GLY A 196 -10.54 -12.37 -12.29
CA GLY A 196 -11.99 -12.20 -12.17
C GLY A 196 -12.66 -11.49 -13.36
N MET A 197 -11.94 -10.75 -14.20
CA MET A 197 -12.49 -10.14 -15.40
C MET A 197 -12.27 -11.01 -16.64
N SER A 198 -12.96 -12.15 -16.75
CA SER A 198 -12.96 -12.91 -18.00
C SER A 198 -13.84 -12.22 -19.03
N LEU A 199 -13.26 -11.74 -20.13
CA LEU A 199 -14.02 -11.23 -21.29
C LEU A 199 -15.02 -12.27 -21.80
N TRP A 200 -14.70 -13.56 -21.66
CA TRP A 200 -15.60 -14.64 -22.05
C TRP A 200 -16.87 -14.66 -21.21
N THR A 201 -16.76 -14.48 -19.91
CA THR A 201 -17.92 -14.38 -19.00
C THR A 201 -18.74 -13.13 -19.30
N ALA A 202 -18.07 -11.99 -19.48
CA ALA A 202 -18.73 -10.72 -19.79
C ALA A 202 -19.44 -10.68 -21.16
N VAL A 203 -18.96 -11.45 -22.15
CA VAL A 203 -19.57 -11.53 -23.49
C VAL A 203 -20.67 -12.61 -23.54
N TRP A 204 -20.46 -13.76 -22.88
CA TRP A 204 -21.41 -14.88 -22.97
C TRP A 204 -22.57 -14.83 -21.98
N GLU A 205 -22.43 -14.20 -20.82
CA GLU A 205 -23.53 -14.13 -19.85
C GLU A 205 -24.74 -13.36 -20.38
N PRO A 206 -24.60 -12.16 -21.01
CA PRO A 206 -25.75 -11.49 -21.63
C PRO A 206 -26.38 -12.29 -22.78
N LEU A 207 -25.57 -12.96 -23.60
CA LEU A 207 -26.07 -13.83 -24.69
C LEU A 207 -26.75 -15.10 -24.18
N ARG A 208 -26.25 -15.70 -23.09
CA ARG A 208 -26.89 -16.86 -22.45
C ARG A 208 -28.18 -16.51 -21.71
N SER A 209 -28.23 -15.32 -21.10
CA SER A 209 -29.44 -14.84 -20.39
C SER A 209 -30.59 -14.53 -21.36
N SER A 210 -30.28 -14.11 -22.60
CA SER A 210 -31.27 -13.90 -23.65
C SER A 210 -31.83 -15.22 -24.24
N LEU A 211 -31.16 -16.35 -24.03
CA LEU A 211 -31.58 -17.69 -24.51
C LEU A 211 -32.35 -18.53 -23.49
N GLY A 212 -32.97 -17.90 -22.49
CA GLY A 212 -34.13 -18.48 -21.75
C GLY A 212 -33.85 -19.68 -20.86
N ARG A 213 -32.64 -19.85 -20.29
CA ARG A 213 -32.44 -20.81 -19.20
C ARG A 213 -32.27 -20.07 -17.87
N ARG A 214 -33.34 -19.99 -17.10
CA ARG A 214 -33.30 -19.71 -15.66
C ARG A 214 -32.35 -20.71 -15.01
N ARG A 215 -31.13 -20.26 -14.70
CA ARG A 215 -30.20 -20.99 -13.85
C ARG A 215 -30.12 -20.27 -12.50
N ASP A 216 -30.14 -21.06 -11.45
CA ASP A 216 -30.06 -20.62 -10.07
C ASP A 216 -29.12 -19.41 -9.89
N ARG A 217 -29.63 -18.36 -9.25
CA ARG A 217 -28.91 -17.17 -8.80
C ARG A 217 -27.85 -17.46 -7.70
N ARG A 218 -27.34 -18.67 -7.65
CA ARG A 218 -26.31 -19.11 -6.69
C ARG A 218 -24.90 -19.24 -7.26
N SER A 219 -24.64 -18.86 -8.53
CA SER A 219 -23.27 -18.73 -8.99
C SER A 219 -22.78 -17.34 -8.59
N GLN A 220 -21.78 -17.33 -7.77
CA GLN A 220 -21.08 -16.19 -7.20
C GLN A 220 -20.87 -15.05 -8.22
N VAL A 221 -21.67 -14.00 -8.10
CA VAL A 221 -21.31 -12.70 -8.65
C VAL A 221 -20.43 -12.05 -7.60
N THR A 222 -19.13 -12.05 -7.83
CA THR A 222 -18.21 -11.20 -7.09
C THR A 222 -18.64 -9.77 -7.34
N SER A 223 -19.31 -9.11 -6.40
CA SER A 223 -19.72 -7.72 -6.52
C SER A 223 -18.61 -6.83 -5.98
N LEU A 224 -18.34 -5.75 -6.68
CA LEU A 224 -17.44 -4.71 -6.15
C LEU A 224 -18.13 -4.01 -5.00
N ILE A 225 -17.35 -3.53 -4.04
CA ILE A 225 -17.85 -2.62 -3.01
C ILE A 225 -18.39 -1.36 -3.68
N GLU A 226 -19.54 -0.90 -3.23
CA GLU A 226 -20.17 0.32 -3.73
C GLU A 226 -19.77 1.54 -2.89
N GLU A 227 -19.46 1.34 -1.62
CA GLU A 227 -19.09 2.37 -0.64
C GLU A 227 -17.88 1.92 0.20
N PHE A 228 -17.14 2.88 0.74
CA PHE A 228 -16.01 2.65 1.64
C PHE A 228 -16.00 3.73 2.74
N GLN A 229 -15.34 3.44 3.85
CA GLN A 229 -15.10 4.40 4.92
C GLN A 229 -13.89 5.28 4.57
N TYR A 230 -13.93 6.52 5.06
CA TYR A 230 -12.82 7.46 4.89
C TYR A 230 -12.78 8.45 6.05
N PRO A 231 -11.64 8.62 6.75
CA PRO A 231 -11.51 9.61 7.82
C PRO A 231 -11.76 11.02 7.30
N LYS A 232 -12.56 11.80 7.99
CA LYS A 232 -13.04 13.10 7.48
C LYS A 232 -11.94 14.09 7.10
N TYR A 233 -10.80 14.07 7.80
CA TYR A 233 -9.63 14.91 7.50
C TYR A 233 -8.51 14.16 6.77
N GLY A 234 -8.83 13.03 6.15
CA GLY A 234 -7.88 12.17 5.44
C GLY A 234 -7.30 11.05 6.32
N PRO A 235 -6.61 10.06 5.70
CA PRO A 235 -6.05 8.91 6.41
C PRO A 235 -4.99 9.29 7.46
N GLY A 236 -4.29 10.43 7.30
CA GLY A 236 -3.33 10.95 8.28
C GLY A 236 -3.93 11.11 9.66
N MET A 237 -5.19 11.56 9.76
CA MET A 237 -5.93 11.69 11.01
C MET A 237 -5.94 10.40 11.84
N MET A 238 -6.05 9.23 11.19
CA MET A 238 -5.97 7.92 11.86
C MET A 238 -4.63 7.72 12.56
N TRP A 239 -3.55 8.05 11.89
CA TRP A 239 -2.19 7.77 12.36
C TRP A 239 -1.73 8.76 13.42
N GLU A 240 -2.14 10.01 13.30
CA GLU A 240 -1.93 11.04 14.33
C GLU A 240 -2.63 10.61 15.62
N ARG A 241 -3.92 10.24 15.53
CA ARG A 241 -4.67 9.78 16.70
C ARG A 241 -4.11 8.49 17.30
N CYS A 242 -3.65 7.57 16.47
CA CYS A 242 -3.00 6.33 16.92
C CYS A 242 -1.72 6.63 17.71
N ALA A 243 -0.88 7.55 17.24
CA ALA A 243 0.33 7.95 17.95
C ALA A 243 0.04 8.65 19.30
N GLU A 244 -1.00 9.49 19.35
CA GLU A 244 -1.47 10.07 20.61
C GLU A 244 -1.88 8.99 21.62
N GLN A 245 -2.64 7.99 21.17
CA GLN A 245 -3.04 6.87 22.04
C GLN A 245 -1.84 6.02 22.48
N VAL A 246 -0.82 5.81 21.62
CA VAL A 246 0.42 5.15 22.02
C VAL A 246 1.08 5.91 23.17
N ALA A 247 1.16 7.24 23.08
CA ALA A 247 1.74 8.07 24.13
C ALA A 247 0.89 8.05 25.42
N ASP A 248 -0.44 8.12 25.31
CA ASP A 248 -1.38 8.03 26.44
C ASP A 248 -1.26 6.69 27.20
N LEU A 249 -0.91 5.62 26.47
CA LEU A 249 -0.66 4.27 27.01
C LEU A 249 0.77 4.08 27.56
N GLY A 250 1.61 5.12 27.55
CA GLY A 250 2.97 5.09 28.09
C GLY A 250 4.05 4.70 27.08
N GLY A 251 3.73 4.53 25.80
CA GLY A 251 4.71 4.37 24.74
C GLY A 251 5.35 5.71 24.35
N GLU A 252 6.49 5.67 23.69
CA GLU A 252 7.19 6.88 23.23
C GLU A 252 7.15 6.95 21.70
N VAL A 253 6.85 8.14 21.13
CA VAL A 253 6.88 8.39 19.69
C VAL A 253 7.88 9.53 19.40
N ARG A 254 8.97 9.21 18.72
CA ARG A 254 10.07 10.13 18.40
C ARG A 254 10.05 10.48 16.93
N MET A 255 9.59 11.69 16.62
CA MET A 255 9.59 12.26 15.28
C MET A 255 10.95 12.85 14.89
N ALA A 256 11.20 13.04 13.59
CA ALA A 256 12.47 13.54 13.05
C ALA A 256 13.68 12.74 13.56
N THR A 257 13.48 11.43 13.78
CA THR A 257 14.46 10.51 14.40
C THR A 257 14.71 9.33 13.47
N THR A 258 15.91 9.23 12.94
CA THR A 258 16.31 8.22 11.96
C THR A 258 17.04 7.06 12.65
N ALA A 259 16.57 5.82 12.44
CA ALA A 259 17.33 4.63 12.82
C ALA A 259 18.53 4.46 11.88
N THR A 260 19.74 4.54 12.43
CA THR A 260 20.99 4.53 11.66
C THR A 260 21.78 3.24 11.81
N ARG A 261 21.51 2.45 12.86
CA ARG A 261 22.20 1.17 13.10
C ARG A 261 21.35 0.24 13.96
N VAL A 262 21.28 -1.04 13.58
CA VAL A 262 20.71 -2.13 14.37
C VAL A 262 21.87 -3.02 14.84
N HIS A 263 22.13 -3.01 16.15
CA HIS A 263 23.24 -3.78 16.74
C HIS A 263 22.82 -5.23 17.00
N VAL A 264 23.49 -6.16 16.33
CA VAL A 264 23.26 -7.61 16.47
C VAL A 264 24.44 -8.23 17.21
N GLU A 265 24.16 -8.79 18.37
CA GLU A 265 25.16 -9.45 19.24
C GLU A 265 24.61 -10.83 19.64
N GLY A 266 25.43 -11.88 19.53
CA GLY A 266 25.03 -13.24 19.91
C GLY A 266 23.80 -13.76 19.15
N GLY A 267 23.59 -13.34 17.89
CA GLY A 267 22.45 -13.77 17.06
C GLY A 267 21.13 -13.07 17.41
N LYS A 268 21.18 -11.90 18.06
CA LYS A 268 19.99 -11.11 18.41
C LYS A 268 20.27 -9.61 18.28
N ALA A 269 19.29 -8.83 17.87
CA ALA A 269 19.34 -7.39 18.00
C ALA A 269 19.26 -7.00 19.49
N VAL A 270 20.19 -6.20 19.96
CA VAL A 270 20.30 -5.77 21.36
C VAL A 270 20.06 -4.27 21.56
N ALA A 271 20.23 -3.48 20.49
CA ALA A 271 19.99 -2.04 20.51
C ALA A 271 19.80 -1.49 19.11
N VAL A 272 19.19 -0.30 19.02
CA VAL A 272 19.11 0.52 17.82
C VAL A 272 19.79 1.85 18.08
N THR A 273 20.72 2.28 17.21
CA THR A 273 21.23 3.65 17.24
C THR A 273 20.31 4.53 16.39
N VAL A 274 19.88 5.62 16.97
CA VAL A 274 19.06 6.63 16.32
C VAL A 274 19.79 7.97 16.23
N ALA A 275 19.50 8.74 15.19
CA ALA A 275 20.04 10.09 15.00
C ALA A 275 18.91 11.12 14.94
N ARG A 276 19.09 12.23 15.65
CA ARG A 276 18.19 13.37 15.65
C ARG A 276 19.00 14.67 15.80
N GLU A 277 18.78 15.63 14.90
CA GLU A 277 19.40 16.97 14.98
C GLU A 277 20.91 16.95 15.21
N GLY A 278 21.63 16.03 14.54
CA GLY A 278 23.08 15.89 14.64
C GLY A 278 23.58 15.14 15.91
N SER A 279 22.69 14.74 16.81
CA SER A 279 22.99 13.87 17.94
C SER A 279 22.65 12.41 17.63
N SER A 280 23.35 11.47 18.29
CA SER A 280 23.09 10.04 18.19
C SER A 280 22.87 9.46 19.56
N GLU A 281 21.88 8.55 19.68
CA GLU A 281 21.54 7.82 20.89
C GLU A 281 21.44 6.32 20.59
N ARG A 282 21.89 5.48 21.52
CA ARG A 282 21.72 4.03 21.45
C ARG A 282 20.59 3.62 22.38
N ILE A 283 19.49 3.09 21.81
CA ILE A 283 18.32 2.59 22.54
C ILE A 283 18.47 1.06 22.65
N ALA A 284 18.60 0.56 23.86
CA ALA A 284 18.58 -0.90 24.11
C ALA A 284 17.19 -1.45 23.80
N CYS A 285 17.12 -2.64 23.19
CA CYS A 285 15.84 -3.23 22.78
C CYS A 285 15.77 -4.74 23.06
N SER A 286 14.55 -5.26 23.24
CA SER A 286 14.24 -6.68 23.24
C SER A 286 13.93 -7.18 21.83
N HIS A 287 13.20 -6.40 21.04
CA HIS A 287 12.83 -6.65 19.66
C HIS A 287 12.93 -5.38 18.82
N VAL A 288 13.07 -5.55 17.51
CA VAL A 288 12.98 -4.49 16.53
C VAL A 288 11.86 -4.84 15.54
N ILE A 289 10.82 -4.01 15.45
CA ILE A 289 9.80 -4.11 14.40
C ILE A 289 10.09 -3.03 13.38
N SER A 290 10.38 -3.40 12.12
CA SER A 290 10.82 -2.46 11.10
C SER A 290 9.85 -2.39 9.92
N SER A 291 9.28 -1.23 9.69
CA SER A 291 8.54 -0.91 8.46
C SER A 291 9.36 -0.10 7.45
N MET A 292 10.62 0.21 7.76
CA MET A 292 11.55 0.83 6.82
C MET A 292 11.80 -0.08 5.62
N PRO A 293 12.19 0.44 4.44
CA PRO A 293 12.48 -0.39 3.29
C PRO A 293 13.47 -1.52 3.64
N LEU A 294 13.17 -2.74 3.18
CA LEU A 294 13.97 -3.94 3.46
C LEU A 294 15.45 -3.75 3.08
N THR A 295 15.68 -3.04 1.97
CA THR A 295 17.01 -2.63 1.50
C THR A 295 17.74 -1.73 2.50
N ALA A 296 17.04 -0.80 3.11
CA ALA A 296 17.61 0.10 4.11
C ALA A 296 17.87 -0.63 5.43
N LEU A 297 16.96 -1.53 5.84
CA LEU A 297 17.14 -2.36 7.04
C LEU A 297 18.40 -3.21 6.92
N ALA A 298 18.63 -3.89 5.80
CA ALA A 298 19.83 -4.70 5.59
C ALA A 298 21.13 -3.88 5.68
N ARG A 299 21.12 -2.61 5.24
CA ARG A 299 22.29 -1.72 5.26
C ARG A 299 22.66 -1.17 6.64
N VAL A 300 21.70 -1.12 7.56
CA VAL A 300 21.94 -0.54 8.90
C VAL A 300 22.26 -1.60 9.97
N VAL A 301 22.35 -2.87 9.61
CA VAL A 301 22.75 -3.93 10.52
C VAL A 301 24.23 -3.82 10.88
N ASP A 302 24.56 -4.00 12.16
CA ASP A 302 25.93 -3.98 12.69
C ASP A 302 26.16 -5.23 13.60
N PRO A 303 27.13 -6.12 13.27
CA PRO A 303 28.04 -6.05 12.12
C PRO A 303 27.35 -6.15 10.77
N PRO A 304 27.95 -5.61 9.69
CA PRO A 304 27.36 -5.64 8.37
C PRO A 304 26.95 -7.04 7.92
N VAL A 305 25.83 -7.13 7.22
CA VAL A 305 25.36 -8.38 6.62
C VAL A 305 26.37 -8.93 5.61
N PRO A 306 26.36 -10.25 5.32
CA PRO A 306 27.22 -10.84 4.28
C PRO A 306 27.02 -10.18 2.90
N VAL A 307 28.04 -10.25 2.05
CA VAL A 307 28.03 -9.64 0.70
C VAL A 307 26.85 -10.12 -0.14
N GLU A 308 26.46 -11.40 -0.02
CA GLU A 308 25.30 -11.97 -0.72
C GLU A 308 24.00 -11.27 -0.32
N VAL A 309 23.78 -11.02 0.97
CA VAL A 309 22.60 -10.34 1.51
C VAL A 309 22.61 -8.85 1.11
N SER A 310 23.79 -8.20 1.14
CA SER A 310 23.93 -6.83 0.69
C SER A 310 23.64 -6.69 -0.81
N ALA A 311 24.15 -7.61 -1.63
CA ALA A 311 23.91 -7.62 -3.07
C ALA A 311 22.41 -7.84 -3.38
N ALA A 312 21.75 -8.77 -2.68
CA ALA A 312 20.31 -8.98 -2.80
C ALA A 312 19.50 -7.73 -2.41
N ALA A 313 19.94 -7.00 -1.36
CA ALA A 313 19.32 -5.75 -0.97
C ALA A 313 19.55 -4.62 -2.00
N ASP A 314 20.70 -4.57 -2.64
CA ASP A 314 21.05 -3.55 -3.66
C ASP A 314 20.30 -3.78 -4.98
N ASP A 315 19.90 -5.01 -5.27
CA ASP A 315 19.15 -5.41 -6.48
C ASP A 315 17.62 -5.31 -6.30
N LEU A 316 17.11 -4.92 -5.13
CA LEU A 316 15.69 -4.63 -4.93
C LEU A 316 15.35 -3.18 -5.28
N HIS A 317 14.37 -3.00 -6.15
CA HIS A 317 13.98 -1.71 -6.69
C HIS A 317 12.64 -1.21 -6.14
N TYR A 318 12.48 0.12 -6.09
CA TYR A 318 11.23 0.77 -5.72
C TYR A 318 10.86 1.82 -6.77
N ARG A 319 9.57 2.02 -6.93
CA ARG A 319 9.00 3.13 -7.69
C ARG A 319 8.65 4.24 -6.74
N ASP A 320 9.03 5.45 -7.09
CA ASP A 320 8.74 6.66 -6.33
C ASP A 320 7.45 7.31 -6.82
N PHE A 321 6.92 8.19 -6.01
CA PHE A 321 5.61 8.80 -6.25
C PHE A 321 5.68 10.30 -6.06
N LEU A 322 5.08 11.02 -7.00
CA LEU A 322 5.03 12.47 -6.97
C LEU A 322 3.57 12.89 -7.12
N THR A 323 3.10 13.74 -6.22
CA THR A 323 1.78 14.35 -6.26
C THR A 323 1.91 15.85 -6.51
N VAL A 324 1.26 16.33 -7.56
CA VAL A 324 1.06 17.76 -7.81
C VAL A 324 -0.40 18.08 -7.52
N ALA A 325 -0.65 18.76 -6.42
CA ALA A 325 -1.99 19.13 -5.96
C ALA A 325 -2.33 20.53 -6.47
N LEU A 326 -3.37 20.66 -7.30
CA LEU A 326 -3.77 21.90 -7.96
C LEU A 326 -5.13 22.36 -7.45
N VAL A 327 -5.20 23.59 -6.94
CA VAL A 327 -6.42 24.21 -6.43
C VAL A 327 -7.16 24.86 -7.61
N VAL A 328 -8.44 24.49 -7.76
CA VAL A 328 -9.31 24.94 -8.83
C VAL A 328 -10.71 25.26 -8.29
N PRO A 329 -11.55 26.03 -9.01
CA PRO A 329 -12.95 26.21 -8.66
C PRO A 329 -13.69 24.88 -8.49
N ALA A 330 -14.62 24.79 -7.54
CA ALA A 330 -15.31 23.54 -7.21
C ALA A 330 -16.07 22.91 -8.39
N GLU A 331 -16.57 23.75 -9.31
CA GLU A 331 -17.27 23.33 -10.54
C GLU A 331 -16.35 22.60 -11.55
N ARG A 332 -15.03 22.73 -11.42
CA ARG A 332 -14.05 21.97 -12.20
C ARG A 332 -13.78 20.58 -11.58
N GLY A 333 -14.28 20.33 -10.40
CA GLY A 333 -14.24 19.01 -9.78
C GLY A 333 -15.09 17.99 -10.52
N PHE A 334 -14.81 16.72 -10.29
CA PHE A 334 -15.55 15.58 -10.82
C PHE A 334 -15.97 14.63 -9.69
N PRO A 335 -17.01 13.82 -9.87
CA PRO A 335 -17.53 12.96 -8.79
C PRO A 335 -16.66 11.76 -8.47
N ASP A 336 -15.72 11.39 -9.34
CA ASP A 336 -14.82 10.26 -9.13
C ASP A 336 -13.85 10.52 -7.97
N ASN A 337 -13.51 9.48 -7.23
CA ASN A 337 -12.41 9.55 -6.28
C ASN A 337 -11.10 9.76 -7.04
N TRP A 338 -10.91 9.03 -8.15
CA TRP A 338 -9.83 9.26 -9.10
C TRP A 338 -10.18 8.80 -10.52
N ILE A 339 -9.47 9.34 -11.48
CA ILE A 339 -9.52 8.96 -12.88
C ILE A 339 -8.15 8.38 -13.26
N TYR A 340 -8.15 7.19 -13.86
CA TYR A 340 -6.96 6.58 -14.45
C TYR A 340 -6.67 7.19 -15.82
N ILE A 341 -5.46 7.68 -16.06
CA ILE A 341 -5.10 8.37 -17.30
C ILE A 341 -4.29 7.43 -18.19
N HIS A 342 -4.96 6.87 -19.19
CA HIS A 342 -4.37 5.97 -20.18
C HIS A 342 -3.93 6.69 -21.46
N ALA A 343 -4.09 8.01 -21.52
CA ALA A 343 -3.63 8.85 -22.63
C ALA A 343 -2.09 8.80 -22.72
N PRO A 344 -1.50 8.47 -23.89
CA PRO A 344 -0.05 8.33 -24.03
C PRO A 344 0.71 9.64 -24.16
N ASP A 345 0.00 10.74 -24.35
CA ASP A 345 0.49 12.09 -24.65
C ASP A 345 0.57 12.99 -23.41
N VAL A 346 0.41 12.44 -22.23
CA VAL A 346 0.62 13.07 -20.91
C VAL A 346 1.35 12.13 -19.96
N GLU A 347 2.10 12.68 -19.02
CA GLU A 347 2.88 11.91 -18.05
C GLU A 347 2.04 11.47 -16.84
N VAL A 348 1.00 12.24 -16.48
CA VAL A 348 0.14 11.92 -15.35
C VAL A 348 -0.49 10.54 -15.48
N GLY A 349 -0.41 9.74 -14.42
CA GLY A 349 -0.98 8.39 -14.38
C GLY A 349 -2.39 8.34 -13.80
N ARG A 350 -2.68 9.15 -12.77
CA ARG A 350 -4.00 9.28 -12.13
C ARG A 350 -4.26 10.71 -11.71
N ILE A 351 -5.53 11.07 -11.64
CA ILE A 351 -5.97 12.36 -11.12
C ILE A 351 -7.03 12.12 -10.07
N GLN A 352 -6.77 12.57 -8.84
CA GLN A 352 -7.73 12.53 -7.73
C GLN A 352 -8.51 13.85 -7.66
N ASN A 353 -9.75 13.78 -7.18
CA ASN A 353 -10.48 14.95 -6.69
C ASN A 353 -10.64 14.85 -5.18
N PHE A 354 -9.83 15.56 -4.41
CA PHE A 354 -9.87 15.46 -2.94
C PHE A 354 -11.21 15.88 -2.33
N GLY A 355 -11.93 16.81 -2.97
CA GLY A 355 -13.30 17.17 -2.59
C GLY A 355 -14.29 16.02 -2.68
N SER A 356 -14.08 15.04 -3.56
CA SER A 356 -14.92 13.84 -3.66
C SER A 356 -14.63 12.82 -2.56
N TRP A 357 -13.43 12.82 -1.97
CA TRP A 357 -13.08 12.00 -0.82
C TRP A 357 -13.67 12.56 0.45
N SER A 358 -13.47 13.86 0.69
CA SER A 358 -14.04 14.52 1.86
C SER A 358 -14.21 16.03 1.62
N PRO A 359 -15.36 16.62 2.00
CA PRO A 359 -15.55 18.06 1.97
C PRO A 359 -14.66 18.80 2.98
N TYR A 360 -14.07 18.09 3.97
CA TYR A 360 -13.15 18.66 4.95
C TYR A 360 -11.71 18.77 4.45
N LEU A 361 -11.39 18.23 3.27
CA LEU A 361 -10.07 18.37 2.64
C LEU A 361 -9.95 19.66 1.82
N VAL A 362 -11.08 20.29 1.50
CA VAL A 362 -11.18 21.45 0.62
C VAL A 362 -11.87 22.62 1.32
N LYS A 363 -11.74 23.83 0.79
CA LYS A 363 -12.26 25.05 1.41
C LYS A 363 -12.65 26.11 0.37
N ASP A 364 -13.29 27.19 0.82
CA ASP A 364 -13.53 28.44 0.09
C ASP A 364 -14.25 28.27 -1.26
N GLY A 365 -15.15 27.28 -1.39
CA GLY A 365 -15.83 26.97 -2.66
C GLY A 365 -14.89 26.49 -3.77
N ARG A 366 -13.75 25.92 -3.41
CA ARG A 366 -12.74 25.34 -4.29
C ARG A 366 -12.65 23.86 -4.07
N THR A 367 -12.01 23.16 -5.02
CA THR A 367 -11.53 21.79 -4.83
C THR A 367 -10.04 21.72 -5.11
N CYS A 368 -9.44 20.59 -4.79
CA CYS A 368 -8.05 20.32 -5.08
C CYS A 368 -7.95 19.03 -5.89
N LEU A 369 -7.28 19.10 -7.06
CA LEU A 369 -7.03 17.96 -7.93
C LEU A 369 -5.60 17.48 -7.73
N GLY A 370 -5.44 16.21 -7.34
CA GLY A 370 -4.13 15.58 -7.14
C GLY A 370 -3.68 14.86 -8.40
N MET A 371 -2.67 15.41 -9.07
CA MET A 371 -2.02 14.78 -10.22
C MET A 371 -0.94 13.82 -9.74
N GLU A 372 -1.05 12.55 -10.08
CA GLU A 372 -0.14 11.51 -9.62
C GLU A 372 0.81 11.07 -10.73
N TYR A 373 2.10 11.22 -10.46
CA TYR A 373 3.19 10.80 -11.34
C TYR A 373 3.99 9.68 -10.68
N PHE A 374 4.30 8.67 -11.46
CA PHE A 374 5.11 7.54 -11.03
C PHE A 374 6.51 7.70 -11.63
N VAL A 375 7.50 7.83 -10.78
CA VAL A 375 8.86 8.24 -11.16
C VAL A 375 9.90 7.36 -10.49
N PHE A 376 11.15 7.46 -10.90
CA PHE A 376 12.30 7.01 -10.12
C PHE A 376 13.04 8.21 -9.55
N GLU A 377 13.65 8.03 -8.39
CA GLU A 377 14.55 9.01 -7.80
C GLU A 377 15.69 9.32 -8.80
N GLY A 378 15.81 10.59 -9.20
CA GLY A 378 16.76 11.02 -10.22
C GLY A 378 16.18 11.21 -11.63
N ASP A 379 14.94 10.79 -11.90
CA ASP A 379 14.24 11.10 -13.17
C ASP A 379 14.09 12.63 -13.35
N GLU A 380 13.88 13.05 -14.60
CA GLU A 380 13.64 14.47 -14.93
C GLU A 380 12.47 15.06 -14.13
N LEU A 381 11.35 14.35 -14.04
CA LEU A 381 10.18 14.79 -13.25
C LEU A 381 10.50 14.85 -11.74
N TRP A 382 11.30 13.91 -11.22
CA TRP A 382 11.68 13.91 -9.80
C TRP A 382 12.53 15.11 -9.42
N THR A 383 13.43 15.51 -10.31
CA THR A 383 14.39 16.62 -10.09
C THR A 383 13.87 17.98 -10.53
N MET A 384 12.73 18.03 -11.23
CA MET A 384 12.10 19.27 -11.71
C MET A 384 11.69 20.17 -10.53
N SER A 385 11.73 21.50 -10.72
CA SER A 385 11.29 22.45 -9.69
C SER A 385 9.78 22.30 -9.41
N ASP A 386 9.34 22.73 -8.23
CA ASP A 386 7.93 22.67 -7.86
C ASP A 386 7.08 23.55 -8.78
N GLU A 387 7.60 24.71 -9.17
CA GLU A 387 6.95 25.64 -10.10
C GLU A 387 6.76 25.01 -11.49
N ASP A 388 7.78 24.31 -12.00
CA ASP A 388 7.71 23.65 -13.32
C ASP A 388 6.76 22.44 -13.28
N LEU A 389 6.72 21.71 -12.16
CA LEU A 389 5.76 20.62 -11.97
C LEU A 389 4.32 21.11 -11.89
N VAL A 390 4.06 22.23 -11.23
CA VAL A 390 2.74 22.88 -11.22
C VAL A 390 2.35 23.34 -12.61
N ALA A 391 3.27 23.92 -13.37
CA ALA A 391 3.06 24.32 -14.75
C ALA A 391 2.77 23.12 -15.67
N LEU A 392 3.52 22.01 -15.51
CA LEU A 392 3.28 20.77 -16.23
C LEU A 392 1.89 20.20 -15.93
N GLY A 393 1.54 20.06 -14.65
CA GLY A 393 0.23 19.55 -14.23
C GLY A 393 -0.92 20.40 -14.76
N THR A 394 -0.77 21.73 -14.71
CA THR A 394 -1.76 22.66 -15.29
C THR A 394 -1.93 22.45 -16.80
N LYS A 395 -0.81 22.32 -17.53
CA LYS A 395 -0.82 22.04 -18.96
C LYS A 395 -1.48 20.71 -19.30
N GLU A 396 -1.21 19.65 -18.52
CA GLU A 396 -1.79 18.33 -18.76
C GLU A 396 -3.28 18.29 -18.42
N LEU A 397 -3.74 18.95 -17.34
CA LEU A 397 -5.17 19.09 -17.04
C LEU A 397 -5.93 19.80 -18.18
N ALA A 398 -5.33 20.84 -18.74
CA ALA A 398 -5.91 21.55 -19.89
C ALA A 398 -5.91 20.68 -21.16
N HIS A 399 -4.82 19.95 -21.42
CA HIS A 399 -4.71 19.06 -22.58
C HIS A 399 -5.79 17.98 -22.60
N ILE A 400 -6.09 17.38 -21.45
CA ILE A 400 -7.15 16.37 -21.31
C ILE A 400 -8.55 16.99 -21.16
N GLY A 401 -8.66 18.31 -21.15
CA GLY A 401 -9.94 19.04 -21.13
C GLY A 401 -10.67 19.04 -19.79
N LEU A 402 -9.96 18.86 -18.67
CA LEU A 402 -10.56 18.89 -17.34
C LEU A 402 -10.65 20.30 -16.76
N VAL A 403 -9.64 21.14 -17.00
CA VAL A 403 -9.51 22.47 -16.41
C VAL A 403 -8.97 23.44 -17.45
N ASP A 404 -9.44 24.67 -17.46
CA ASP A 404 -8.78 25.73 -18.21
C ASP A 404 -7.53 26.21 -17.44
N PRO A 405 -6.40 26.53 -18.11
CA PRO A 405 -5.17 26.92 -17.41
C PRO A 405 -5.35 28.10 -16.44
N GLY A 406 -6.25 29.02 -16.76
CA GLY A 406 -6.55 30.19 -15.93
C GLY A 406 -7.35 29.88 -14.64
N ASP A 407 -7.86 28.68 -14.50
CA ASP A 407 -8.62 28.26 -13.32
C ASP A 407 -7.72 27.69 -12.20
N VAL A 408 -6.45 27.42 -12.47
CA VAL A 408 -5.50 26.95 -11.46
C VAL A 408 -5.03 28.14 -10.61
N GLU A 409 -5.42 28.18 -9.36
CA GLU A 409 -5.18 29.29 -8.43
C GLU A 409 -3.95 29.10 -7.56
N ALA A 410 -3.62 27.84 -7.21
CA ALA A 410 -2.45 27.46 -6.44
C ALA A 410 -2.03 26.01 -6.76
N GLY A 411 -0.77 25.69 -6.47
CA GLY A 411 -0.24 24.35 -6.67
C GLY A 411 0.78 23.98 -5.58
N TYR A 412 0.78 22.71 -5.21
CA TYR A 412 1.67 22.14 -4.19
C TYR A 412 2.26 20.83 -4.70
N VAL A 413 3.52 20.57 -4.34
CA VAL A 413 4.23 19.36 -4.76
C VAL A 413 4.64 18.55 -3.54
N VAL A 414 4.42 17.24 -3.62
CA VAL A 414 4.90 16.28 -2.61
C VAL A 414 5.62 15.13 -3.30
N ARG A 415 6.86 14.90 -2.91
CA ARG A 415 7.68 13.77 -3.35
C ARG A 415 7.68 12.69 -2.28
N MET A 416 7.32 11.47 -2.66
CA MET A 416 7.32 10.31 -1.78
C MET A 416 8.26 9.24 -2.34
N PRO A 417 9.46 9.08 -1.77
CA PRO A 417 10.39 8.04 -2.20
C PRO A 417 9.88 6.66 -1.78
N LYS A 418 10.23 5.64 -2.56
CA LYS A 418 9.99 4.22 -2.28
C LYS A 418 8.52 3.88 -2.00
N ALA A 419 7.61 4.45 -2.81
CA ALA A 419 6.18 4.27 -2.63
C ALA A 419 5.70 2.83 -2.98
N TYR A 420 6.33 2.21 -3.98
CA TYR A 420 5.93 0.89 -4.46
C TYR A 420 7.14 -0.02 -4.65
N PRO A 421 7.16 -1.24 -4.07
CA PRO A 421 8.16 -2.25 -4.41
C PRO A 421 7.94 -2.71 -5.86
N VAL A 422 9.01 -2.81 -6.63
CA VAL A 422 8.99 -3.30 -8.02
C VAL A 422 9.14 -4.82 -8.00
N TYR A 423 8.33 -5.50 -8.81
CA TYR A 423 8.35 -6.96 -8.95
C TYR A 423 8.97 -7.32 -10.30
N ASP A 424 10.30 -7.24 -10.38
CA ASP A 424 11.09 -7.73 -11.49
C ASP A 424 11.32 -9.25 -11.40
N ASP A 425 12.18 -9.78 -12.22
CA ASP A 425 12.46 -11.23 -12.33
C ASP A 425 13.30 -11.77 -11.16
N THR A 426 14.04 -10.92 -10.44
CA THR A 426 14.95 -11.30 -9.35
C THR A 426 14.39 -11.05 -7.94
N TYR A 427 13.32 -10.23 -7.80
CA TYR A 427 12.86 -9.74 -6.51
C TYR A 427 12.54 -10.85 -5.48
N ARG A 428 11.99 -11.99 -5.94
CA ARG A 428 11.60 -13.09 -5.04
C ARG A 428 12.80 -13.72 -4.36
N ASP A 429 13.83 -14.02 -5.16
CA ASP A 429 15.06 -14.65 -4.67
C ASP A 429 15.79 -13.68 -3.73
N ASN A 430 15.86 -12.41 -4.10
CA ASN A 430 16.47 -11.37 -3.28
C ASN A 430 15.76 -11.18 -1.93
N VAL A 431 14.44 -11.11 -1.93
CA VAL A 431 13.65 -11.02 -0.68
C VAL A 431 13.87 -12.27 0.19
N GLU A 432 13.90 -13.46 -0.40
CA GLU A 432 14.08 -14.71 0.35
C GLU A 432 15.49 -14.82 0.95
N ILE A 433 16.54 -14.37 0.25
CA ILE A 433 17.92 -14.30 0.78
C ILE A 433 17.96 -13.42 2.03
N ILE A 434 17.39 -12.21 1.94
CA ILE A 434 17.40 -11.26 3.06
C ILE A 434 16.55 -11.78 4.23
N ARG A 435 15.36 -12.31 3.94
CA ARG A 435 14.44 -12.88 4.93
C ARG A 435 15.11 -13.99 5.73
N ARG A 436 15.70 -14.99 5.07
CA ARG A 436 16.38 -16.11 5.72
C ARG A 436 17.51 -15.64 6.62
N TRP A 437 18.28 -14.67 6.14
CA TRP A 437 19.35 -14.14 6.95
C TRP A 437 18.85 -13.55 8.28
N PHE A 438 17.77 -12.77 8.27
CA PHE A 438 17.17 -12.23 9.50
C PHE A 438 16.61 -13.34 10.39
N GLU A 439 15.93 -14.33 9.83
CA GLU A 439 15.38 -15.45 10.58
C GLU A 439 16.48 -16.28 11.29
N GLU A 440 17.64 -16.44 10.67
CA GLU A 440 18.75 -17.23 11.20
C GLU A 440 19.68 -16.44 12.13
N HIS A 441 19.90 -15.14 11.86
CA HIS A 441 20.97 -14.36 12.52
C HIS A 441 20.45 -13.21 13.39
N ALA A 442 19.21 -12.80 13.24
CA ALA A 442 18.57 -11.75 14.05
C ALA A 442 17.05 -12.00 14.16
N PRO A 443 16.61 -13.15 14.73
CA PRO A 443 15.20 -13.57 14.73
C PRO A 443 14.26 -12.63 15.51
N ASN A 444 14.80 -11.71 16.32
CA ASN A 444 14.06 -10.66 16.99
C ASN A 444 14.01 -9.32 16.21
N VAL A 445 14.43 -9.32 14.94
CA VAL A 445 14.20 -8.23 13.99
C VAL A 445 13.08 -8.65 13.05
N HIS A 446 11.98 -7.91 13.04
CA HIS A 446 10.74 -8.26 12.35
C HIS A 446 10.43 -7.23 11.24
N PRO A 447 10.74 -7.52 9.99
CA PRO A 447 10.28 -6.70 8.87
C PRO A 447 8.76 -6.82 8.72
N VAL A 448 8.05 -5.67 8.64
CA VAL A 448 6.58 -5.62 8.52
C VAL A 448 6.12 -4.59 7.49
N GLY A 449 4.90 -4.74 7.03
CA GLY A 449 4.27 -3.76 6.13
C GLY A 449 4.75 -3.86 4.68
N ARG A 450 4.47 -2.81 3.89
CA ARG A 450 4.76 -2.79 2.45
C ARG A 450 6.26 -2.80 2.17
N ASN A 451 6.95 -1.79 2.67
CA ASN A 451 8.37 -1.58 2.35
C ASN A 451 9.28 -2.47 3.18
N GLY A 452 8.93 -2.74 4.45
CA GLY A 452 9.69 -3.64 5.31
C GLY A 452 9.74 -5.08 4.82
N MET A 453 8.70 -5.51 4.09
CA MET A 453 8.64 -6.86 3.52
C MET A 453 8.90 -6.87 1.99
N HIS A 454 9.18 -5.73 1.38
CA HIS A 454 9.21 -5.58 -0.08
C HIS A 454 8.00 -6.23 -0.76
N LYS A 455 6.80 -5.97 -0.22
CA LYS A 455 5.56 -6.64 -0.62
C LYS A 455 4.49 -5.59 -0.92
N TYR A 456 3.73 -5.78 -2.01
CA TYR A 456 2.67 -4.83 -2.38
C TYR A 456 1.45 -4.97 -1.45
N ASN A 457 1.68 -4.72 -0.18
CA ASN A 457 0.63 -4.70 0.84
C ASN A 457 -0.19 -3.41 0.74
N ASN A 458 -1.52 -3.54 0.78
CA ASN A 458 -2.38 -2.41 1.09
C ASN A 458 -2.23 -2.03 2.57
N GLN A 459 -2.89 -0.93 2.97
CA GLN A 459 -2.83 -0.44 4.35
C GLN A 459 -3.23 -1.52 5.36
N ASP A 460 -4.34 -2.20 5.14
CA ASP A 460 -4.87 -3.25 6.01
C ASP A 460 -3.95 -4.47 6.13
N HIS A 461 -3.35 -4.92 5.02
CA HIS A 461 -2.35 -5.99 5.06
C HIS A 461 -1.10 -5.56 5.83
N SER A 462 -0.66 -4.30 5.65
CA SER A 462 0.47 -3.76 6.41
C SER A 462 0.19 -3.73 7.91
N MET A 463 -1.01 -3.34 8.32
CA MET A 463 -1.47 -3.38 9.70
C MET A 463 -1.54 -4.81 10.22
N TYR A 464 -2.09 -5.73 9.41
CA TYR A 464 -2.29 -7.11 9.82
C TYR A 464 -0.95 -7.85 10.01
N THR A 465 0.05 -7.61 9.16
CA THR A 465 1.40 -8.16 9.39
C THR A 465 1.98 -7.70 10.72
N ALA A 466 1.75 -6.45 11.10
CA ALA A 466 2.19 -5.89 12.38
C ALA A 466 1.45 -6.49 13.57
N MET A 467 0.13 -6.70 13.47
CA MET A 467 -0.66 -7.37 14.53
C MET A 467 -0.16 -8.78 14.77
N LEU A 468 0.01 -9.58 13.72
CA LEU A 468 0.53 -10.95 13.83
C LEU A 468 1.96 -10.99 14.38
N THR A 469 2.79 -9.99 14.05
CA THR A 469 4.14 -9.87 14.60
C THR A 469 4.11 -9.63 16.11
N VAL A 470 3.24 -8.76 16.60
CA VAL A 470 3.06 -8.54 18.05
C VAL A 470 2.58 -9.80 18.73
N GLU A 471 1.61 -10.52 18.16
CA GLU A 471 1.16 -11.81 18.69
C GLU A 471 2.31 -12.84 18.72
N ASN A 472 3.19 -12.87 17.70
CA ASN A 472 4.36 -13.73 17.68
C ASN A 472 5.37 -13.38 18.79
N ILE A 473 5.62 -12.09 19.04
CA ILE A 473 6.44 -11.63 20.16
C ILE A 473 5.86 -12.11 21.50
N GLN A 474 4.55 -12.18 21.61
CA GLN A 474 3.80 -12.64 22.79
C GLN A 474 3.63 -14.18 22.85
N GLY A 475 4.28 -14.92 21.94
CA GLY A 475 4.35 -16.40 21.98
C GLY A 475 3.48 -17.14 20.97
N ALA A 476 2.82 -16.45 20.04
CA ALA A 476 2.18 -17.08 18.90
C ALA A 476 3.20 -17.44 17.79
N HIS A 477 2.74 -18.17 16.76
CA HIS A 477 3.59 -18.63 15.65
C HIS A 477 2.87 -18.45 14.30
N HIS A 478 2.58 -17.20 13.93
CA HIS A 478 1.96 -16.87 12.65
C HIS A 478 3.01 -16.73 11.55
N ASP A 479 2.71 -17.21 10.36
CA ASP A 479 3.49 -16.88 9.17
C ASP A 479 3.03 -15.51 8.61
N ILE A 480 3.75 -14.45 9.00
CA ILE A 480 3.44 -13.07 8.54
C ILE A 480 3.71 -12.89 7.05
N TRP A 481 4.57 -13.72 6.46
CA TRP A 481 4.90 -13.65 5.03
C TRP A 481 3.80 -14.24 4.15
N SER A 482 2.88 -15.03 4.70
CA SER A 482 1.70 -15.53 3.98
C SER A 482 0.59 -14.48 3.81
N VAL A 483 0.62 -13.38 4.57
CA VAL A 483 -0.36 -12.29 4.43
C VAL A 483 -0.31 -11.71 3.01
N ASN A 484 -1.47 -11.42 2.41
CA ASN A 484 -1.64 -10.93 1.04
C ASN A 484 -1.25 -11.93 -0.08
N VAL A 485 -1.26 -13.22 0.18
CA VAL A 485 -1.02 -14.25 -0.85
C VAL A 485 -2.28 -14.54 -1.68
N GLU A 486 -3.47 -14.08 -1.24
CA GLU A 486 -4.72 -14.38 -1.96
C GLU A 486 -4.99 -13.46 -3.15
N GLU A 487 -5.35 -14.10 -4.22
CA GLU A 487 -5.51 -13.59 -5.57
C GLU A 487 -6.81 -12.78 -5.79
N GLU A 488 -7.75 -12.72 -4.82
CA GLU A 488 -9.10 -12.17 -5.01
C GLU A 488 -9.45 -11.00 -4.09
N TYR A 489 -8.49 -10.43 -3.38
CA TYR A 489 -8.76 -9.46 -2.33
C TYR A 489 -9.26 -8.09 -2.81
N HIS A 490 -8.98 -7.71 -4.05
CA HIS A 490 -9.19 -6.32 -4.47
C HIS A 490 -10.65 -5.92 -4.60
N GLU A 491 -11.14 -5.18 -3.60
CA GLU A 491 -12.38 -4.40 -3.67
C GLU A 491 -13.62 -5.19 -4.15
N THR A 492 -13.60 -6.51 -3.97
CA THR A 492 -14.72 -7.39 -4.30
C THR A 492 -15.33 -7.94 -3.03
N SER A 493 -16.66 -7.91 -2.93
CA SER A 493 -17.39 -8.61 -1.88
C SER A 493 -17.76 -10.01 -2.37
N ASP A 494 -17.35 -11.06 -1.64
CA ASP A 494 -17.86 -12.40 -1.89
C ASP A 494 -19.24 -12.55 -1.26
N ALA A 495 -20.22 -13.04 -2.04
CA ALA A 495 -21.58 -13.28 -1.57
C ALA A 495 -21.72 -14.50 -0.63
N ARG A 496 -20.62 -14.97 -0.03
CA ARG A 496 -20.58 -16.11 0.90
C ARG A 496 -20.56 -15.67 2.36
N THR A 497 -21.60 -15.00 2.82
CA THR A 497 -21.84 -14.84 4.25
C THR A 497 -23.11 -15.53 4.64
N GLY A 498 -22.99 -16.83 5.01
CA GLY A 498 -24.00 -17.55 5.79
C GLY A 498 -23.57 -17.58 7.27
N PRO A 499 -24.50 -17.69 8.22
CA PRO A 499 -24.16 -17.87 9.63
C PRO A 499 -23.43 -19.22 9.79
N GLY A 500 -22.13 -19.19 10.07
CA GLY A 500 -21.29 -20.37 10.26
C GLY A 500 -19.92 -20.35 9.59
N ALA A 501 -19.52 -19.27 8.94
CA ALA A 501 -18.15 -19.13 8.43
C ALA A 501 -17.20 -18.96 9.62
N THR A 502 -16.38 -19.98 9.86
CA THR A 502 -15.30 -19.92 10.84
C THR A 502 -14.17 -19.12 10.24
N THR A 503 -13.72 -18.07 10.94
CA THR A 503 -12.51 -17.32 10.59
C THR A 503 -11.34 -18.29 10.58
N SER A 504 -10.73 -18.54 9.42
CA SER A 504 -9.41 -19.15 9.36
C SER A 504 -8.42 -18.14 9.95
N GLY A 505 -7.34 -18.60 10.55
CA GLY A 505 -6.34 -17.75 11.22
C GLY A 505 -5.69 -16.67 10.33
N THR A 506 -6.14 -16.50 9.09
CA THR A 506 -5.72 -15.47 8.12
C THR A 506 -6.63 -14.24 8.09
N GLY A 507 -7.77 -14.24 8.81
CA GLY A 507 -8.71 -13.11 8.87
C GLY A 507 -9.44 -12.78 7.55
N ARG A 508 -9.57 -13.75 6.60
CA ARG A 508 -9.99 -13.48 5.22
C ARG A 508 -11.36 -13.99 4.82
N ASP A 509 -12.09 -14.61 5.73
CA ASP A 509 -13.25 -15.42 5.36
C ASP A 509 -14.57 -14.64 5.19
N ALA A 510 -14.62 -13.37 5.60
CA ALA A 510 -15.81 -12.53 5.41
C ALA A 510 -15.41 -11.11 4.97
N PRO A 511 -16.12 -10.54 3.97
CA PRO A 511 -15.93 -9.13 3.64
C PRO A 511 -16.45 -8.26 4.79
N VAL A 512 -15.67 -7.27 5.18
CA VAL A 512 -16.08 -6.24 6.12
C VAL A 512 -16.66 -5.09 5.29
N LEU A 513 -17.94 -4.85 5.41
CA LEU A 513 -18.63 -3.77 4.72
C LEU A 513 -18.59 -2.49 5.56
N PRO A 514 -18.47 -1.30 4.93
CA PRO A 514 -18.57 -0.04 5.62
C PRO A 514 -19.87 0.04 6.44
N ARG A 515 -19.78 0.47 7.70
CA ARG A 515 -20.95 0.71 8.52
C ARG A 515 -21.62 2.01 8.08
N ARG A 516 -22.92 1.99 7.85
CA ARG A 516 -23.67 3.23 7.62
C ARG A 516 -23.68 4.01 8.93
N ALA A 517 -23.32 5.29 8.86
CA ALA A 517 -23.56 6.21 9.96
C ALA A 517 -25.09 6.29 10.18
N GLY A 518 -25.54 5.94 11.37
CA GLY A 518 -26.95 6.03 11.78
C GLY A 518 -27.38 7.48 11.95
#